data_8f52d4ec7f74fb4804f873315c2ea96e
#
_entry.id   8f52d4ec7f74fb4804f873315c2ea96e
#
_cell.length_a   1.000
_cell.length_b   1.000
_cell.length_c   1.000
_cell.angle_alpha   90.00
_cell.angle_beta   90.00
_cell.angle_gamma   90.00
#
_symmetry.space_group_name_H-M   'P 1'
#
loop_
_entity.id
_entity.type
_entity.pdbx_description
1 polymer ?
#
loop_
_entity_poly.entity_id
_entity_poly.type
_entity_poly.pdbx_seq_one_letter_code
_entity_poly.pdbx_strand_id
1 'polypeptide(L)'
;MVVSPWDAMNFILYSDVNDRSISQSLGRPEYSYYFVLKAYRPVLESLGQVHVVASAAEVDPLYRQLQLAGQDSLFLSFAPPHKTPTDLQCPVVCVIAWEYDSIPVAPREEDAHHDWSRILARHGRAITLSSHTAQAIRRTMGEDFPVLVLPTPLWEGFAAVRQQYPAAPVNPGAVLQINGCIIDSRALGLSADGLIAPTPNEQAVEACEPVDIAAPSEPVPPPPELTLRRRAFITKHYLREGWRATAASNEHPRLFLLKHNLLLWYREAVRDLLPVALRRQLFRLRTPAPEPLPPTVSVEAPTVAEHPQACLPDTSATLQTEVSGVVYVSVFNPEDGRKNWHHLITAFCWAMRDVEDATLVLKMTQNDLATYYVHLITLLSQLSPFACRVVVMHGYLEDEEFARLYGAASFYVNASRCEGLCLPLMEFMSCGRPVIAPDHTAMHDYIDERVGFIVKSSREPTIWPDDVRILYRTLRHRPDWGSLKKAYEDSYAMAKSDPVAYQAMALAANERMREYCSFAPVQQRLAQFFQLTPSASPELIAEAGTASC
;
A
#
# COMPACT_ATOMS: atom_id res chain seq x y z
N MET A 1 38.38 -20.08 -3.16
CA MET A 1 37.76 -18.87 -2.63
C MET A 1 38.36 -17.70 -3.41
N VAL A 2 37.57 -16.99 -4.16
CA VAL A 2 38.03 -15.76 -4.82
C VAL A 2 38.10 -14.73 -3.70
N VAL A 3 39.30 -14.26 -3.36
CA VAL A 3 39.52 -13.20 -2.36
C VAL A 3 38.91 -11.93 -2.97
N SER A 4 37.91 -11.37 -2.29
CA SER A 4 37.31 -10.10 -2.74
C SER A 4 38.36 -8.99 -2.66
N PRO A 5 38.49 -8.12 -3.66
CA PRO A 5 39.39 -6.96 -3.61
C PRO A 5 39.04 -5.93 -2.52
N TRP A 6 37.99 -6.17 -1.72
CA TRP A 6 37.41 -5.24 -0.74
C TRP A 6 37.49 -5.76 0.71
N ASP A 7 38.50 -6.52 1.10
CA ASP A 7 38.60 -7.28 2.36
C ASP A 7 38.57 -6.46 3.68
N ALA A 8 38.37 -5.14 3.64
CA ALA A 8 38.55 -4.30 4.82
C ALA A 8 37.25 -3.86 5.53
N MET A 9 36.07 -3.96 4.90
CA MET A 9 34.80 -3.47 5.48
C MET A 9 33.89 -4.60 5.94
N ASN A 10 33.31 -4.46 7.13
CA ASN A 10 32.27 -5.35 7.63
C ASN A 10 30.92 -4.65 7.62
N PHE A 11 29.94 -5.24 6.97
CA PHE A 11 28.56 -4.76 6.93
C PHE A 11 27.70 -5.59 7.89
N ILE A 12 27.13 -4.94 8.91
CA ILE A 12 26.18 -5.56 9.83
C ILE A 12 24.78 -5.20 9.33
N LEU A 13 23.95 -6.20 9.03
CA LEU A 13 22.63 -6.00 8.44
C LEU A 13 21.54 -6.43 9.39
N TYR A 14 20.46 -5.65 9.43
CA TYR A 14 19.26 -5.96 10.22
C TYR A 14 17.98 -5.52 9.51
N SER A 15 16.93 -6.34 9.66
CA SER A 15 15.54 -6.01 9.34
C SER A 15 14.63 -6.65 10.40
N ASP A 16 13.51 -6.01 10.74
CA ASP A 16 12.52 -6.51 11.72
C ASP A 16 11.92 -7.87 11.32
N VAL A 17 11.85 -8.14 10.02
CA VAL A 17 11.39 -9.42 9.46
C VAL A 17 12.61 -10.22 8.98
N ASN A 18 12.61 -11.51 9.24
CA ASN A 18 13.71 -12.43 8.87
C ASN A 18 13.18 -13.76 8.30
N ASP A 19 14.07 -14.65 7.86
CA ASP A 19 13.74 -15.94 7.23
C ASP A 19 12.78 -16.80 8.06
N ARG A 20 12.81 -16.69 9.39
CA ARG A 20 11.95 -17.49 10.29
C ARG A 20 10.57 -16.89 10.49
N SER A 21 10.43 -15.58 10.29
CA SER A 21 9.19 -14.85 10.56
C SER A 21 8.44 -14.44 9.29
N ILE A 22 9.04 -14.56 8.10
CA ILE A 22 8.53 -14.02 6.85
C ILE A 22 7.12 -14.54 6.49
N SER A 23 6.86 -15.84 6.59
CA SER A 23 5.55 -16.42 6.28
C SER A 23 4.43 -15.96 7.21
N GLN A 24 4.77 -15.64 8.47
CA GLN A 24 3.85 -15.14 9.48
C GLN A 24 3.73 -13.61 9.47
N SER A 25 4.54 -12.94 8.65
CA SER A 25 4.61 -11.46 8.59
C SER A 25 3.85 -10.87 7.39
N LEU A 26 3.10 -11.69 6.65
CA LEU A 26 2.25 -11.21 5.57
C LEU A 26 1.29 -10.11 6.07
N GLY A 27 1.23 -8.99 5.37
CA GLY A 27 0.39 -7.86 5.73
C GLY A 27 1.05 -6.84 6.68
N ARG A 28 2.20 -7.14 7.30
CA ARG A 28 2.91 -6.14 8.11
C ARG A 28 3.56 -5.07 7.24
N PRO A 29 3.59 -3.80 7.67
CA PRO A 29 4.19 -2.70 6.91
C PRO A 29 5.66 -2.94 6.53
N GLU A 30 6.44 -3.55 7.43
CA GLU A 30 7.88 -3.78 7.26
C GLU A 30 8.22 -5.05 6.48
N TYR A 31 7.21 -5.83 6.07
CA TYR A 31 7.38 -7.07 5.31
C TYR A 31 8.32 -6.93 4.10
N SER A 32 8.23 -5.81 3.38
CA SER A 32 9.03 -5.56 2.18
C SER A 32 10.53 -5.32 2.46
N TYR A 33 10.90 -4.84 3.64
CA TYR A 33 12.31 -4.57 3.97
C TYR A 33 13.17 -5.83 4.03
N TYR A 34 12.58 -6.99 4.37
CA TYR A 34 13.24 -8.27 4.29
C TYR A 34 13.74 -8.57 2.86
N PHE A 35 12.90 -8.36 1.85
CA PHE A 35 13.28 -8.59 0.45
C PHE A 35 14.31 -7.57 -0.04
N VAL A 36 14.24 -6.34 0.42
CA VAL A 36 15.26 -5.32 0.16
C VAL A 36 16.61 -5.78 0.74
N LEU A 37 16.66 -6.20 2.00
CA LEU A 37 17.88 -6.71 2.62
C LEU A 37 18.43 -7.93 1.85
N LYS A 38 17.56 -8.90 1.53
CA LYS A 38 17.93 -10.12 0.78
C LYS A 38 18.56 -9.77 -0.58
N ALA A 39 18.03 -8.76 -1.28
CA ALA A 39 18.57 -8.32 -2.57
C ALA A 39 19.88 -7.53 -2.44
N TYR A 40 20.04 -6.71 -1.40
CA TYR A 40 21.30 -5.96 -1.16
C TYR A 40 22.45 -6.84 -0.71
N ARG A 41 22.16 -7.95 -0.04
CA ARG A 41 23.18 -8.81 0.56
C ARG A 41 24.27 -9.27 -0.43
N PRO A 42 23.98 -9.80 -1.63
CA PRO A 42 25.02 -10.21 -2.57
C PRO A 42 25.91 -9.06 -3.04
N VAL A 43 25.34 -7.84 -3.20
CA VAL A 43 26.11 -6.65 -3.56
C VAL A 43 27.07 -6.26 -2.44
N LEU A 44 26.60 -6.27 -1.20
CA LEU A 44 27.43 -5.96 -0.03
C LEU A 44 28.51 -7.04 0.21
N GLU A 45 28.19 -8.33 0.00
CA GLU A 45 29.16 -9.44 0.05
C GLU A 45 30.28 -9.28 -0.99
N SER A 46 30.02 -8.60 -2.12
CA SER A 46 31.05 -8.27 -3.09
C SER A 46 31.94 -7.10 -2.69
N LEU A 47 31.52 -6.30 -1.71
CA LEU A 47 32.23 -5.10 -1.22
C LEU A 47 32.91 -5.32 0.15
N GLY A 48 32.62 -6.43 0.85
CA GLY A 48 33.18 -6.73 2.16
C GLY A 48 32.56 -7.95 2.81
N GLN A 49 32.78 -8.12 4.12
CA GLN A 49 32.15 -9.19 4.88
C GLN A 49 30.77 -8.77 5.36
N VAL A 50 29.80 -9.66 5.26
CA VAL A 50 28.41 -9.40 5.66
C VAL A 50 28.01 -10.26 6.85
N HIS A 51 27.48 -9.61 7.87
CA HIS A 51 26.95 -10.22 9.09
C HIS A 51 25.46 -9.85 9.23
N VAL A 52 24.56 -10.82 9.12
CA VAL A 52 23.13 -10.60 9.36
C VAL A 52 22.82 -10.92 10.83
N VAL A 53 22.31 -9.94 11.57
CA VAL A 53 21.94 -10.08 12.98
C VAL A 53 20.43 -10.26 13.13
N ALA A 54 20.01 -11.02 14.13
CA ALA A 54 18.60 -11.26 14.42
C ALA A 54 17.95 -10.16 15.27
N SER A 55 18.76 -9.35 15.95
CA SER A 55 18.32 -8.27 16.83
C SER A 55 19.31 -7.11 16.80
N ALA A 56 18.81 -5.89 16.92
CA ALA A 56 19.64 -4.69 17.05
C ALA A 56 20.56 -4.72 18.30
N ALA A 57 20.19 -5.50 19.33
CA ALA A 57 21.05 -5.68 20.52
C ALA A 57 22.35 -6.45 20.25
N GLU A 58 22.44 -7.16 19.13
CA GLU A 58 23.65 -7.91 18.73
C GLU A 58 24.68 -7.02 18.02
N VAL A 59 24.30 -5.79 17.59
CA VAL A 59 25.15 -4.91 16.76
C VAL A 59 26.39 -4.46 17.52
N ASP A 60 26.23 -3.84 18.68
CA ASP A 60 27.36 -3.32 19.45
C ASP A 60 28.31 -4.39 19.99
N PRO A 61 27.85 -5.56 20.48
CA PRO A 61 28.75 -6.68 20.80
C PRO A 61 29.60 -7.12 19.61
N LEU A 62 28.99 -7.29 18.44
CA LEU A 62 29.71 -7.66 17.21
C LEU A 62 30.66 -6.56 16.76
N TYR A 63 30.23 -5.29 16.79
CA TYR A 63 31.05 -4.12 16.46
C TYR A 63 32.32 -4.06 17.31
N ARG A 64 32.21 -4.24 18.65
CA ARG A 64 33.37 -4.24 19.55
C ARG A 64 34.33 -5.39 19.24
N GLN A 65 33.80 -6.57 18.90
CA GLN A 65 34.63 -7.72 18.51
C GLN A 65 35.43 -7.42 17.23
N LEU A 66 34.79 -6.84 16.20
CA LEU A 66 35.44 -6.45 14.94
C LEU A 66 36.45 -5.32 15.15
N GLN A 67 36.12 -4.34 15.98
CA GLN A 67 37.03 -3.24 16.34
C GLN A 67 38.29 -3.74 17.04
N LEU A 68 38.18 -4.70 17.97
CA LEU A 68 39.34 -5.33 18.63
C LEU A 68 40.24 -6.10 17.65
N ALA A 69 39.66 -6.58 16.54
CA ALA A 69 40.38 -7.19 15.42
C ALA A 69 40.96 -6.17 14.43
N GLY A 70 40.78 -4.86 14.68
CA GLY A 70 41.25 -3.80 13.78
C GLY A 70 40.46 -3.68 12.48
N GLN A 71 39.21 -4.13 12.47
CA GLN A 71 38.35 -4.16 11.28
C GLN A 71 37.30 -3.06 11.35
N ASP A 72 37.15 -2.30 10.27
CA ASP A 72 36.10 -1.32 10.11
C ASP A 72 34.73 -1.96 9.93
N SER A 73 33.70 -1.33 10.50
CA SER A 73 32.34 -1.88 10.48
C SER A 73 31.30 -0.80 10.32
N LEU A 74 30.21 -1.14 9.63
CA LEU A 74 29.08 -0.27 9.37
C LEU A 74 27.76 -1.04 9.55
N PHE A 75 26.83 -0.48 10.31
CA PHE A 75 25.51 -1.05 10.48
C PHE A 75 24.54 -0.46 9.46
N LEU A 76 23.88 -1.31 8.67
CA LEU A 76 22.81 -0.98 7.73
C LEU A 76 21.49 -1.46 8.30
N SER A 77 20.63 -0.53 8.68
CA SER A 77 19.27 -0.80 9.17
C SER A 77 18.29 -0.72 8.02
N PHE A 78 17.69 -1.84 7.65
CA PHE A 78 16.62 -1.93 6.66
C PHE A 78 15.29 -1.77 7.38
N ALA A 79 14.97 -0.55 7.74
CA ALA A 79 13.79 -0.16 8.52
C ALA A 79 13.50 1.34 8.38
N PRO A 80 12.29 1.78 8.71
CA PRO A 80 12.00 3.19 8.89
C PRO A 80 12.87 3.81 9.99
N PRO A 81 13.27 5.09 9.91
CA PRO A 81 14.15 5.73 10.89
C PRO A 81 13.72 5.56 12.35
N HIS A 82 12.43 5.69 12.67
CA HIS A 82 11.92 5.55 14.05
C HIS A 82 12.08 4.15 14.65
N LYS A 83 12.35 3.13 13.83
CA LYS A 83 12.68 1.76 14.27
C LYS A 83 14.19 1.47 14.30
N THR A 84 15.00 2.42 13.87
CA THR A 84 16.45 2.29 13.86
C THR A 84 17.05 2.84 15.17
N PRO A 85 17.84 2.07 15.93
CA PRO A 85 18.45 2.54 17.15
C PRO A 85 19.34 3.78 16.95
N THR A 86 19.28 4.71 17.88
CA THR A 86 20.07 5.95 17.87
C THR A 86 21.21 6.00 18.88
N ASP A 87 21.32 4.99 19.73
CA ASP A 87 22.25 4.89 20.86
C ASP A 87 23.40 3.89 20.63
N LEU A 88 23.50 3.33 19.42
CA LEU A 88 24.57 2.40 19.06
C LEU A 88 25.93 3.10 18.97
N GLN A 89 26.99 2.34 19.32
CA GLN A 89 28.39 2.74 19.13
C GLN A 89 28.84 2.55 17.68
N CYS A 90 28.29 1.51 17.02
CA CYS A 90 28.54 1.24 15.61
C CYS A 90 27.98 2.38 14.74
N PRO A 91 28.71 2.89 13.73
CA PRO A 91 28.16 3.81 12.75
C PRO A 91 26.94 3.23 12.04
N VAL A 92 25.86 4.02 11.94
CA VAL A 92 24.56 3.56 11.43
C VAL A 92 24.21 4.27 10.13
N VAL A 93 23.65 3.51 9.18
CA VAL A 93 22.99 4.05 7.98
C VAL A 93 21.61 3.41 7.85
N CYS A 94 20.57 4.24 7.81
CA CYS A 94 19.22 3.79 7.48
C CYS A 94 19.07 3.55 5.97
N VAL A 95 18.49 2.42 5.59
CA VAL A 95 18.04 2.13 4.21
C VAL A 95 16.52 2.28 4.20
N ILE A 96 16.01 3.32 3.53
CA ILE A 96 14.67 3.85 3.72
C ILE A 96 13.85 3.77 2.44
N ALA A 97 12.66 3.16 2.50
CA ALA A 97 11.58 3.35 1.55
C ALA A 97 10.53 4.28 2.17
N TRP A 98 10.12 5.32 1.46
CA TRP A 98 9.09 6.24 1.93
C TRP A 98 8.24 6.77 0.77
N GLU A 99 6.94 6.73 0.93
CA GLU A 99 5.98 7.00 -0.14
C GLU A 99 5.36 8.40 -0.12
N TYR A 100 5.61 9.19 0.93
CA TYR A 100 5.03 10.53 1.08
C TYR A 100 6.04 11.61 0.73
N ASP A 101 5.56 12.81 0.39
CA ASP A 101 6.42 13.92 -0.05
C ASP A 101 7.11 14.68 1.08
N SER A 102 6.84 14.34 2.33
CA SER A 102 7.49 14.87 3.53
C SER A 102 7.72 13.77 4.57
N ILE A 103 8.77 13.90 5.38
CA ILE A 103 9.08 12.95 6.44
C ILE A 103 8.38 13.33 7.75
N PRO A 104 8.07 12.37 8.64
CA PRO A 104 7.51 12.64 9.95
C PRO A 104 8.43 13.50 10.80
N VAL A 105 7.90 14.60 11.33
CA VAL A 105 8.57 15.47 12.29
C VAL A 105 7.67 15.69 13.49
N ALA A 106 8.24 15.60 14.70
CA ALA A 106 7.51 15.78 15.94
C ALA A 106 7.61 17.22 16.42
N PRO A 107 6.50 17.91 16.68
CA PRO A 107 6.53 19.29 17.19
C PRO A 107 6.83 19.37 18.70
N ARG A 108 6.89 18.23 19.42
CA ARG A 108 7.10 18.16 20.87
C ARG A 108 8.20 17.16 21.24
N GLU A 109 8.88 17.40 22.35
CA GLU A 109 9.93 16.51 22.85
C GLU A 109 9.41 15.11 23.26
N GLU A 110 8.17 15.03 23.72
CA GLU A 110 7.51 13.76 24.09
C GLU A 110 7.42 12.77 22.91
N ASP A 111 7.36 13.27 21.66
CA ASP A 111 7.27 12.47 20.45
C ASP A 111 8.64 12.33 19.73
N ALA A 112 9.74 12.61 20.40
CA ALA A 112 11.07 12.69 19.78
C ALA A 112 11.52 11.39 19.07
N HIS A 113 11.03 10.23 19.51
CA HIS A 113 11.32 8.92 18.88
C HIS A 113 10.60 8.74 17.52
N HIS A 114 9.57 9.53 17.22
CA HIS A 114 8.92 9.58 15.91
C HIS A 114 9.45 10.69 15.00
N ASP A 115 10.36 11.51 15.48
CA ASP A 115 10.97 12.61 14.71
C ASP A 115 12.13 12.10 13.86
N TRP A 116 11.86 11.85 12.59
CA TRP A 116 12.87 11.36 11.65
C TRP A 116 14.01 12.35 11.44
N SER A 117 13.76 13.66 11.56
CA SER A 117 14.80 14.66 11.39
C SER A 117 15.90 14.54 12.45
N ARG A 118 15.51 14.29 13.70
CA ARG A 118 16.46 14.06 14.81
C ARG A 118 17.24 12.77 14.65
N ILE A 119 16.56 11.70 14.24
CA ILE A 119 17.18 10.39 14.02
C ILE A 119 18.19 10.47 12.88
N LEU A 120 17.80 11.05 11.75
CA LEU A 120 18.67 11.21 10.59
C LEU A 120 19.86 12.13 10.88
N ALA A 121 19.65 13.22 11.63
CA ALA A 121 20.73 14.10 12.08
C ALA A 121 21.78 13.35 12.94
N ARG A 122 21.32 12.40 13.78
CA ARG A 122 22.22 11.57 14.59
C ARG A 122 23.03 10.60 13.75
N HIS A 123 22.42 9.99 12.73
CA HIS A 123 23.11 9.06 11.83
C HIS A 123 24.02 9.77 10.79
N GLY A 124 23.73 11.04 10.48
CA GLY A 124 24.53 11.89 9.59
C GLY A 124 24.41 11.59 8.10
N ARG A 125 23.83 10.45 7.70
CA ARG A 125 23.64 10.06 6.31
C ARG A 125 22.55 8.98 6.17
N ALA A 126 21.98 8.81 4.96
CA ALA A 126 20.98 7.79 4.67
C ALA A 126 21.13 7.22 3.26
N ILE A 127 20.59 6.02 3.05
CA ILE A 127 20.33 5.45 1.72
C ILE A 127 18.81 5.44 1.52
N THR A 128 18.34 5.88 0.37
CA THR A 128 16.92 5.87 0.00
C THR A 128 16.71 5.04 -1.25
N LEU A 129 15.59 4.34 -1.32
CA LEU A 129 15.30 3.45 -2.44
C LEU A 129 14.73 4.18 -3.66
N SER A 130 14.42 5.48 -3.53
CA SER A 130 13.91 6.33 -4.62
C SER A 130 14.34 7.79 -4.48
N SER A 131 14.32 8.51 -5.61
CA SER A 131 14.55 9.95 -5.64
C SER A 131 13.47 10.71 -4.87
N HIS A 132 12.23 10.22 -4.87
CA HIS A 132 11.12 10.78 -4.12
C HIS A 132 11.40 10.80 -2.61
N THR A 133 11.85 9.68 -2.04
CA THR A 133 12.23 9.59 -0.63
C THR A 133 13.40 10.54 -0.31
N ALA A 134 14.41 10.63 -1.18
CA ALA A 134 15.53 11.53 -0.99
C ALA A 134 15.09 13.00 -0.97
N GLN A 135 14.18 13.40 -1.86
CA GLN A 135 13.61 14.74 -1.88
C GLN A 135 12.82 15.04 -0.60
N ALA A 136 12.00 14.08 -0.10
CA ALA A 136 11.27 14.23 1.15
C ALA A 136 12.23 14.48 2.35
N ILE A 137 13.36 13.77 2.40
CA ILE A 137 14.38 13.96 3.42
C ILE A 137 15.06 15.34 3.27
N ARG A 138 15.52 15.70 2.07
CA ARG A 138 16.22 16.98 1.83
C ARG A 138 15.35 18.20 2.11
N ARG A 139 14.06 18.15 1.85
CA ARG A 139 13.13 19.25 2.20
C ARG A 139 13.16 19.58 3.70
N THR A 140 13.43 18.62 4.55
CA THR A 140 13.44 18.79 6.02
C THR A 140 14.87 18.97 6.55
N MET A 141 15.84 18.21 6.02
CA MET A 141 17.22 18.18 6.52
C MET A 141 18.13 19.19 5.84
N GLY A 142 17.70 19.77 4.72
CA GLY A 142 18.53 20.60 3.83
C GLY A 142 19.10 19.84 2.65
N GLU A 143 19.40 20.55 1.56
CA GLU A 143 19.90 19.96 0.30
C GLU A 143 21.27 19.28 0.46
N ASP A 144 22.10 19.75 1.40
CA ASP A 144 23.45 19.23 1.66
C ASP A 144 23.45 17.95 2.51
N PHE A 145 22.29 17.50 3.03
CA PHE A 145 22.24 16.27 3.82
C PHE A 145 22.62 15.07 2.95
N PRO A 146 23.60 14.23 3.39
CA PRO A 146 24.12 13.12 2.58
C PRO A 146 23.07 12.01 2.41
N VAL A 147 22.42 11.97 1.25
CA VAL A 147 21.47 10.93 0.87
C VAL A 147 21.91 10.29 -0.42
N LEU A 148 22.13 8.98 -0.39
CA LEU A 148 22.33 8.17 -1.58
C LEU A 148 20.96 7.63 -2.05
N VAL A 149 20.57 7.95 -3.28
CA VAL A 149 19.43 7.30 -3.94
C VAL A 149 19.93 6.00 -4.57
N LEU A 150 19.44 4.86 -4.11
CA LEU A 150 19.92 3.57 -4.58
C LEU A 150 18.76 2.56 -4.64
N PRO A 151 18.32 2.14 -5.83
CA PRO A 151 17.26 1.15 -5.97
C PRO A 151 17.69 -0.22 -5.46
N THR A 152 16.71 -1.06 -5.13
CA THR A 152 16.97 -2.44 -4.74
C THR A 152 17.55 -3.24 -5.92
N PRO A 153 18.72 -3.89 -5.77
CA PRO A 153 19.40 -4.62 -6.84
C PRO A 153 18.74 -5.99 -7.05
N LEU A 154 17.73 -6.06 -7.92
CA LEU A 154 16.93 -7.28 -8.07
C LEU A 154 16.96 -7.90 -9.49
N TRP A 155 17.44 -7.18 -10.52
CA TRP A 155 17.32 -7.60 -11.91
C TRP A 155 17.95 -8.98 -12.21
N GLU A 156 19.10 -9.29 -11.63
CA GLU A 156 19.81 -10.58 -11.80
C GLU A 156 19.01 -11.75 -11.23
N GLY A 157 18.30 -11.54 -10.12
CA GLY A 157 17.49 -12.58 -9.47
C GLY A 157 16.40 -13.17 -10.37
N PHE A 158 16.00 -12.43 -11.41
CA PHE A 158 14.95 -12.86 -12.35
C PHE A 158 15.49 -13.47 -13.66
N ALA A 159 16.79 -13.75 -13.77
CA ALA A 159 17.38 -14.30 -14.98
C ALA A 159 16.77 -15.66 -15.38
N ALA A 160 16.60 -16.58 -14.42
CA ALA A 160 16.00 -17.88 -14.65
C ALA A 160 14.51 -17.75 -15.07
N VAL A 161 13.76 -16.85 -14.45
CA VAL A 161 12.35 -16.60 -14.79
C VAL A 161 12.22 -16.06 -16.22
N ARG A 162 13.07 -15.12 -16.62
CA ARG A 162 13.09 -14.57 -17.99
C ARG A 162 13.37 -15.66 -19.03
N GLN A 163 14.29 -16.57 -18.72
CA GLN A 163 14.65 -17.66 -19.64
C GLN A 163 13.52 -18.70 -19.74
N GLN A 164 12.90 -19.04 -18.63
CA GLN A 164 11.86 -20.07 -18.56
C GLN A 164 10.51 -19.57 -19.10
N TYR A 165 10.19 -18.31 -18.86
CA TYR A 165 8.90 -17.70 -19.19
C TYR A 165 9.08 -16.42 -20.00
N PRO A 166 9.32 -16.51 -21.31
CA PRO A 166 9.39 -15.34 -22.17
C PRO A 166 8.09 -14.53 -22.13
N ALA A 167 8.20 -13.21 -22.30
CA ALA A 167 7.03 -12.34 -22.29
C ALA A 167 6.10 -12.67 -23.46
N ALA A 168 4.81 -12.81 -23.18
CA ALA A 168 3.79 -13.10 -24.17
C ALA A 168 2.58 -12.16 -24.00
N PRO A 169 2.06 -11.57 -25.10
CA PRO A 169 0.89 -10.68 -25.01
C PRO A 169 -0.38 -11.43 -24.61
N VAL A 170 -0.51 -12.68 -25.02
CA VAL A 170 -1.64 -13.56 -24.71
C VAL A 170 -1.10 -14.86 -24.13
N ASN A 171 -1.57 -15.23 -22.95
CA ASN A 171 -1.18 -16.48 -22.31
C ASN A 171 -2.02 -17.64 -22.88
N PRO A 172 -1.41 -18.71 -23.41
CA PRO A 172 -2.13 -19.87 -23.94
C PRO A 172 -2.82 -20.72 -22.86
N GLY A 173 -2.36 -20.63 -21.62
CA GLY A 173 -2.82 -21.37 -20.45
C GLY A 173 -1.65 -21.58 -19.49
N ALA A 174 -1.80 -21.11 -18.26
CA ALA A 174 -0.83 -21.31 -17.18
C ALA A 174 -1.53 -21.79 -15.92
N VAL A 175 -0.97 -22.82 -15.29
CA VAL A 175 -1.50 -23.34 -14.01
C VAL A 175 -0.79 -22.60 -12.88
N LEU A 176 -1.59 -21.90 -12.07
CA LEU A 176 -1.17 -21.25 -10.84
C LEU A 176 -1.57 -22.11 -9.65
N GLN A 177 -0.70 -22.22 -8.67
CA GLN A 177 -0.92 -23.02 -7.45
C GLN A 177 -0.66 -22.14 -6.23
N ILE A 178 -1.40 -22.37 -5.16
CA ILE A 178 -1.21 -21.70 -3.88
C ILE A 178 -1.60 -22.62 -2.72
N ASN A 179 -0.86 -22.54 -1.64
CA ASN A 179 -1.29 -23.06 -0.33
C ASN A 179 -2.14 -21.97 0.34
N GLY A 180 -3.47 -22.12 0.27
CA GLY A 180 -4.36 -21.07 0.72
C GLY A 180 -5.73 -21.14 0.04
N CYS A 181 -6.27 -19.98 -0.36
CA CYS A 181 -7.58 -19.87 -0.98
C CYS A 181 -7.49 -19.24 -2.38
N ILE A 182 -8.29 -19.73 -3.30
CA ILE A 182 -8.53 -19.12 -4.62
C ILE A 182 -9.99 -18.71 -4.71
N ILE A 183 -10.25 -17.44 -4.97
CA ILE A 183 -11.58 -16.88 -5.20
C ILE A 183 -11.68 -16.55 -6.70
N ASP A 184 -12.53 -17.26 -7.41
CA ASP A 184 -12.69 -17.12 -8.86
C ASP A 184 -14.09 -16.58 -9.17
N SER A 185 -14.17 -15.42 -9.83
CA SER A 185 -15.45 -14.78 -10.17
C SER A 185 -16.39 -15.67 -10.99
N ARG A 186 -15.84 -16.57 -11.81
CA ARG A 186 -16.64 -17.52 -12.62
C ARG A 186 -17.28 -18.63 -11.79
N ALA A 187 -16.68 -18.97 -10.64
CA ALA A 187 -17.19 -20.02 -9.75
C ALA A 187 -18.20 -19.50 -8.71
N LEU A 188 -18.29 -18.18 -8.52
CA LEU A 188 -19.05 -17.57 -7.41
C LEU A 188 -20.55 -17.41 -7.69
N GLY A 189 -21.02 -17.55 -8.93
CA GLY A 189 -22.43 -17.30 -9.28
C GLY A 189 -22.90 -15.91 -8.86
N LEU A 190 -22.07 -14.89 -9.14
CA LEU A 190 -22.27 -13.52 -8.67
C LEU A 190 -23.60 -12.92 -9.14
N SER A 191 -24.37 -12.34 -8.20
CA SER A 191 -25.57 -11.56 -8.45
C SER A 191 -25.64 -10.38 -7.51
N ALA A 192 -26.19 -9.27 -7.97
CA ALA A 192 -26.49 -8.10 -7.14
C ALA A 192 -27.79 -8.27 -6.32
N ASP A 193 -28.62 -9.26 -6.64
CA ASP A 193 -29.96 -9.40 -6.05
C ASP A 193 -29.92 -9.63 -4.54
N GLY A 194 -28.91 -10.35 -4.04
CA GLY A 194 -28.71 -10.57 -2.61
C GLY A 194 -28.18 -9.35 -1.82
N LEU A 195 -27.78 -8.27 -2.51
CA LEU A 195 -27.29 -7.03 -1.89
C LEU A 195 -28.41 -6.01 -1.65
N ILE A 196 -29.58 -6.23 -2.26
CA ILE A 196 -30.78 -5.42 -2.03
C ILE A 196 -31.49 -6.07 -0.84
N ALA A 197 -31.73 -5.31 0.24
CA ALA A 197 -32.55 -5.78 1.35
C ALA A 197 -33.90 -6.23 0.78
N PRO A 198 -34.35 -7.47 1.06
CA PRO A 198 -35.65 -7.91 0.58
C PRO A 198 -36.71 -6.96 1.11
N THR A 199 -37.57 -6.48 0.21
CA THR A 199 -38.78 -5.76 0.61
C THR A 199 -39.54 -6.69 1.56
N PRO A 200 -39.97 -6.24 2.75
CA PRO A 200 -40.70 -7.08 3.66
C PRO A 200 -41.93 -7.64 2.95
N ASN A 201 -41.92 -8.91 2.68
CA ASN A 201 -43.06 -9.56 2.08
C ASN A 201 -44.09 -9.75 3.19
N GLU A 202 -45.26 -9.13 3.08
CA GLU A 202 -46.35 -9.15 4.07
C GLU A 202 -46.92 -10.57 4.39
N GLN A 203 -46.34 -11.63 3.82
CA GLN A 203 -46.90 -13.00 3.91
C GLN A 203 -46.02 -14.03 4.63
N ALA A 204 -44.90 -13.65 5.27
CA ALA A 204 -44.05 -14.61 6.00
C ALA A 204 -43.89 -14.22 7.49
N VAL A 205 -45.00 -14.19 8.22
CA VAL A 205 -44.92 -14.18 9.70
C VAL A 205 -45.41 -15.56 10.15
N GLU A 206 -44.55 -16.57 10.07
CA GLU A 206 -44.72 -17.79 10.88
C GLU A 206 -43.85 -17.69 12.14
N ALA A 207 -44.48 -17.96 13.25
CA ALA A 207 -44.01 -17.73 14.60
C ALA A 207 -42.70 -18.50 14.94
N CYS A 208 -41.70 -17.80 15.46
CA CYS A 208 -40.64 -18.40 16.26
C CYS A 208 -40.89 -18.11 17.76
N GLU A 209 -40.73 -19.12 18.60
CA GLU A 209 -40.86 -19.05 20.03
C GLU A 209 -39.79 -18.16 20.69
N PRO A 210 -40.05 -17.51 21.81
CA PRO A 210 -39.15 -16.54 22.45
C PRO A 210 -37.94 -17.23 23.09
N VAL A 211 -36.75 -16.81 22.72
CA VAL A 211 -35.49 -17.17 23.40
C VAL A 211 -35.16 -16.11 24.45
N ASP A 212 -34.87 -16.57 25.66
CA ASP A 212 -34.49 -15.74 26.84
C ASP A 212 -33.27 -14.84 26.52
N ILE A 213 -33.49 -13.53 26.65
CA ILE A 213 -32.46 -12.51 26.43
C ILE A 213 -31.66 -12.31 27.70
N ALA A 214 -30.36 -12.55 27.64
CA ALA A 214 -29.42 -12.19 28.72
C ALA A 214 -29.43 -10.65 28.98
N ALA A 215 -29.24 -10.28 30.23
CA ALA A 215 -29.35 -8.93 30.75
C ALA A 215 -28.60 -7.87 29.95
N PRO A 216 -29.12 -6.63 29.86
CA PRO A 216 -28.55 -5.57 29.01
C PRO A 216 -27.18 -5.13 29.53
N SER A 217 -26.26 -4.96 28.60
CA SER A 217 -24.96 -4.34 28.78
C SER A 217 -25.09 -2.94 29.40
N GLU A 218 -24.13 -2.54 30.22
CA GLU A 218 -24.11 -1.26 30.96
C GLU A 218 -24.51 -0.07 30.07
N PRO A 219 -25.28 0.90 30.60
CA PRO A 219 -25.74 2.03 29.82
C PRO A 219 -24.55 2.89 29.38
N VAL A 220 -24.48 3.15 28.07
CA VAL A 220 -23.50 4.09 27.48
C VAL A 220 -23.61 5.43 28.21
N PRO A 221 -22.53 5.98 28.78
CA PRO A 221 -22.57 7.25 29.49
C PRO A 221 -23.12 8.35 28.56
N PRO A 222 -23.98 9.24 29.06
CA PRO A 222 -24.54 10.33 28.27
C PRO A 222 -23.40 11.21 27.74
N PRO A 223 -23.54 11.75 26.51
CA PRO A 223 -22.52 12.63 25.94
C PRO A 223 -22.29 13.84 26.86
N PRO A 224 -21.03 14.29 27.00
CA PRO A 224 -20.68 15.35 27.94
C PRO A 224 -21.46 16.64 27.60
N GLU A 225 -22.06 17.25 28.66
CA GLU A 225 -22.81 18.49 28.50
C GLU A 225 -21.93 19.63 27.96
N LEU A 226 -22.45 20.36 26.97
CA LEU A 226 -21.75 21.49 26.39
C LEU A 226 -21.58 22.62 27.42
N THR A 227 -20.33 22.99 27.72
CA THR A 227 -20.02 24.13 28.59
C THR A 227 -20.53 25.44 28.04
N LEU A 228 -20.89 26.40 28.91
CA LEU A 228 -21.34 27.74 28.51
C LEU A 228 -20.32 28.44 27.57
N ARG A 229 -19.04 28.24 27.78
CA ARG A 229 -17.96 28.79 26.96
C ARG A 229 -18.00 28.24 25.54
N ARG A 230 -18.28 26.95 25.38
CA ARG A 230 -18.39 26.28 24.08
C ARG A 230 -19.66 26.69 23.34
N ARG A 231 -20.78 26.88 24.06
CA ARG A 231 -22.04 27.44 23.50
C ARG A 231 -21.85 28.86 22.99
N ALA A 232 -21.14 29.72 23.72
CA ALA A 232 -20.82 31.08 23.28
C ALA A 232 -19.95 31.07 22.01
N PHE A 233 -19.00 30.16 21.91
CA PHE A 233 -18.15 29.97 20.71
C PHE A 233 -19.00 29.55 19.50
N ILE A 234 -19.87 28.54 19.66
CA ILE A 234 -20.78 28.07 18.60
C ILE A 234 -21.73 29.20 18.17
N THR A 235 -22.27 29.95 19.11
CA THR A 235 -23.14 31.09 18.80
C THR A 235 -22.42 32.18 17.97
N LYS A 236 -21.19 32.51 18.38
CA LYS A 236 -20.35 33.47 17.64
C LYS A 236 -20.01 32.96 16.22
N HIS A 237 -19.77 31.66 16.07
CA HIS A 237 -19.52 31.04 14.77
C HIS A 237 -20.73 31.19 13.85
N TYR A 238 -21.93 30.77 14.27
CA TYR A 238 -23.14 30.86 13.43
C TYR A 238 -23.60 32.28 13.15
N LEU A 239 -23.40 33.22 14.05
CA LEU A 239 -23.64 34.64 13.76
C LEU A 239 -22.70 35.17 12.67
N ARG A 240 -21.42 34.79 12.74
CA ARG A 240 -20.43 35.23 11.74
C ARG A 240 -20.67 34.59 10.37
N GLU A 241 -20.94 33.29 10.34
CA GLU A 241 -21.20 32.56 9.08
C GLU A 241 -22.56 32.94 8.48
N GLY A 242 -23.61 33.16 9.30
CA GLY A 242 -24.89 33.67 8.85
C GLY A 242 -24.76 35.05 8.21
N TRP A 243 -23.96 35.92 8.80
CA TRP A 243 -23.67 37.25 8.23
C TRP A 243 -22.91 37.15 6.90
N ARG A 244 -21.88 36.33 6.83
CA ARG A 244 -21.10 36.11 5.60
C ARG A 244 -21.96 35.53 4.48
N ALA A 245 -22.72 34.48 4.80
CA ALA A 245 -23.59 33.83 3.83
C ALA A 245 -24.66 34.78 3.25
N THR A 246 -25.23 35.65 4.10
CA THR A 246 -26.24 36.64 3.65
C THR A 246 -25.63 37.81 2.87
N ALA A 247 -24.36 38.15 3.15
CA ALA A 247 -23.66 39.25 2.46
C ALA A 247 -23.08 38.83 1.10
N ALA A 248 -22.66 37.56 0.96
CA ALA A 248 -21.92 37.04 -0.21
C ALA A 248 -22.81 36.29 -1.23
N SER A 249 -24.04 35.89 -0.89
CA SER A 249 -24.85 35.03 -1.76
C SER A 249 -25.75 35.82 -2.72
N ASN A 250 -25.56 35.59 -4.02
CA ASN A 250 -26.47 36.00 -5.10
C ASN A 250 -27.40 34.85 -5.55
N GLU A 251 -27.19 33.62 -5.09
CA GLU A 251 -27.88 32.41 -5.61
C GLU A 251 -29.10 32.00 -4.77
N HIS A 252 -29.13 32.35 -3.47
CA HIS A 252 -30.23 31.93 -2.58
C HIS A 252 -30.91 33.09 -1.88
N PRO A 253 -32.27 33.02 -1.64
CA PRO A 253 -32.97 34.04 -0.90
C PRO A 253 -32.37 34.25 0.50
N ARG A 254 -32.05 35.48 0.86
CA ARG A 254 -31.43 35.84 2.15
C ARG A 254 -32.21 35.30 3.36
N LEU A 255 -33.53 35.27 3.28
CA LEU A 255 -34.41 34.69 4.32
C LEU A 255 -34.20 33.17 4.49
N PHE A 256 -33.93 32.44 3.40
CA PHE A 256 -33.67 31.01 3.46
C PHE A 256 -32.34 30.73 4.19
N LEU A 257 -31.29 31.47 3.86
CA LEU A 257 -29.97 31.33 4.50
C LEU A 257 -30.01 31.70 5.99
N LEU A 258 -30.71 32.75 6.36
CA LEU A 258 -30.94 33.14 7.77
C LEU A 258 -31.69 32.05 8.53
N LYS A 259 -32.77 31.51 7.97
CA LYS A 259 -33.56 30.44 8.57
C LYS A 259 -32.73 29.17 8.73
N HIS A 260 -31.91 28.82 7.75
CA HIS A 260 -31.03 27.65 7.79
C HIS A 260 -29.98 27.78 8.90
N ASN A 261 -29.24 28.89 8.95
CA ASN A 261 -28.25 29.16 9.98
C ASN A 261 -28.84 29.21 11.40
N LEU A 262 -30.03 29.80 11.55
CA LEU A 262 -30.75 29.84 12.84
C LEU A 262 -31.14 28.43 13.31
N LEU A 263 -31.51 27.55 12.39
CA LEU A 263 -31.86 26.18 12.68
C LEU A 263 -30.65 25.36 13.12
N LEU A 264 -29.52 25.53 12.47
CA LEU A 264 -28.27 24.86 12.84
C LEU A 264 -27.77 25.34 14.20
N TRP A 265 -27.78 26.66 14.42
CA TRP A 265 -27.45 27.24 15.73
C TRP A 265 -28.35 26.71 16.84
N TYR A 266 -29.68 26.68 16.63
CA TYR A 266 -30.62 26.11 17.62
C TYR A 266 -30.31 24.67 17.92
N ARG A 267 -30.03 23.85 16.90
CA ARG A 267 -29.74 22.43 17.06
C ARG A 267 -28.46 22.18 17.87
N GLU A 268 -27.43 22.97 17.65
CA GLU A 268 -26.11 22.75 18.24
C GLU A 268 -25.84 23.50 19.55
N ALA A 269 -26.43 24.68 19.74
CA ALA A 269 -26.14 25.53 20.89
C ALA A 269 -27.24 25.57 21.95
N VAL A 270 -28.52 25.39 21.57
CA VAL A 270 -29.69 25.72 22.41
C VAL A 270 -30.55 24.50 22.71
N ARG A 271 -30.67 23.57 21.79
CA ARG A 271 -31.59 22.42 21.87
C ARG A 271 -31.55 21.70 23.22
N ASP A 272 -30.35 21.49 23.75
CA ASP A 272 -30.14 20.72 24.96
C ASP A 272 -30.53 21.48 26.25
N LEU A 273 -30.66 22.81 26.18
CA LEU A 273 -31.09 23.65 27.28
C LEU A 273 -32.62 23.64 27.48
N LEU A 274 -33.37 23.20 26.46
CA LEU A 274 -34.84 23.20 26.52
C LEU A 274 -35.37 21.90 27.16
N PRO A 275 -36.35 22.02 28.05
CA PRO A 275 -37.04 20.86 28.60
C PRO A 275 -37.62 19.95 27.50
N VAL A 276 -37.65 18.66 27.73
CA VAL A 276 -38.15 17.67 26.77
C VAL A 276 -39.57 17.94 26.31
N ALA A 277 -40.43 18.46 27.19
CA ALA A 277 -41.81 18.81 26.89
C ALA A 277 -41.87 19.97 25.83
N LEU A 278 -41.03 20.99 25.96
CA LEU A 278 -40.96 22.13 25.06
C LEU A 278 -40.37 21.73 23.72
N ARG A 279 -39.40 20.83 23.71
CA ARG A 279 -38.83 20.26 22.44
C ARG A 279 -39.92 19.53 21.65
N ARG A 280 -40.77 18.75 22.31
CA ARG A 280 -41.88 18.03 21.67
C ARG A 280 -42.95 18.98 21.11
N GLN A 281 -43.24 20.08 21.80
CA GLN A 281 -44.19 21.10 21.26
C GLN A 281 -43.64 21.81 20.04
N LEU A 282 -42.38 22.24 20.04
CA LEU A 282 -41.71 22.86 18.90
C LEU A 282 -41.60 21.92 17.68
N PHE A 283 -41.46 20.62 17.93
CA PHE A 283 -41.47 19.63 16.87
C PHE A 283 -42.84 19.44 16.24
N ARG A 284 -43.92 19.46 17.04
CA ARG A 284 -45.31 19.34 16.57
C ARG A 284 -45.78 20.55 15.70
N LEU A 285 -45.23 21.73 15.94
CA LEU A 285 -45.53 22.92 15.12
C LEU A 285 -44.88 22.87 13.73
N ARG A 286 -44.07 21.91 13.45
CA ARG A 286 -43.23 21.82 12.25
C ARG A 286 -43.62 20.71 11.27
N THR A 287 -44.33 19.70 11.74
CA THR A 287 -44.87 18.62 10.90
C THR A 287 -46.33 18.87 10.64
N PRO A 288 -46.82 18.88 9.37
CA PRO A 288 -48.25 18.73 9.09
C PRO A 288 -48.72 17.46 9.78
N ALA A 289 -49.93 17.46 10.33
CA ALA A 289 -50.48 16.33 11.04
C ALA A 289 -50.32 15.07 10.18
N PRO A 290 -49.68 13.99 10.68
CA PRO A 290 -49.64 12.76 9.94
C PRO A 290 -51.08 12.27 9.80
N GLU A 291 -51.44 11.77 8.60
CA GLU A 291 -52.66 10.97 8.44
C GLU A 291 -52.68 9.88 9.50
N PRO A 292 -53.85 9.55 10.05
CA PRO A 292 -53.94 8.51 11.08
C PRO A 292 -53.40 7.18 10.49
N LEU A 293 -52.24 6.77 10.99
CA LEU A 293 -51.70 5.45 10.71
C LEU A 293 -52.68 4.40 11.20
N PRO A 294 -52.92 3.34 10.45
CA PRO A 294 -53.66 2.19 10.92
C PRO A 294 -53.04 1.69 12.25
N PRO A 295 -53.82 1.05 13.12
CA PRO A 295 -53.39 0.70 14.47
C PRO A 295 -52.06 -0.03 14.42
N THR A 296 -51.09 0.54 15.09
CA THR A 296 -49.76 -0.03 15.25
C THR A 296 -49.89 -1.39 15.91
N VAL A 297 -49.76 -2.43 15.12
CA VAL A 297 -49.28 -3.72 15.64
C VAL A 297 -47.89 -3.39 16.17
N SER A 298 -47.67 -3.64 17.46
CA SER A 298 -46.33 -3.55 18.07
C SER A 298 -45.41 -4.50 17.30
N VAL A 299 -44.74 -3.96 16.31
CA VAL A 299 -43.60 -4.66 15.70
C VAL A 299 -42.50 -4.58 16.76
N GLU A 300 -42.30 -5.66 17.47
CA GLU A 300 -41.08 -5.90 18.20
C GLU A 300 -39.92 -5.55 17.27
N ALA A 301 -38.96 -4.80 17.80
CA ALA A 301 -37.77 -4.43 17.04
C ALA A 301 -37.25 -5.73 16.37
N PRO A 302 -36.96 -5.69 15.06
CA PRO A 302 -36.40 -6.86 14.40
C PRO A 302 -35.17 -7.24 15.21
N THR A 303 -35.21 -8.41 15.82
CA THR A 303 -34.02 -9.10 16.32
C THR A 303 -33.01 -8.94 15.21
N VAL A 304 -31.87 -8.29 15.50
CA VAL A 304 -30.75 -8.23 14.56
C VAL A 304 -30.50 -9.70 14.24
N ALA A 305 -30.99 -10.14 13.09
CA ALA A 305 -30.65 -11.44 12.58
C ALA A 305 -29.13 -11.44 12.63
N GLU A 306 -28.54 -12.36 13.38
CA GLU A 306 -27.12 -12.61 13.30
C GLU A 306 -26.84 -12.69 11.80
N HIS A 307 -26.12 -11.70 11.30
CA HIS A 307 -25.71 -11.75 9.91
C HIS A 307 -25.09 -13.12 9.73
N PRO A 308 -25.56 -13.94 8.77
CA PRO A 308 -24.96 -15.24 8.55
C PRO A 308 -23.47 -14.97 8.46
N GLN A 309 -22.70 -15.49 9.43
CA GLN A 309 -21.25 -15.35 9.42
C GLN A 309 -20.84 -15.87 8.04
N ALA A 310 -20.32 -14.98 7.20
CA ALA A 310 -19.91 -15.35 5.86
C ALA A 310 -18.97 -16.53 6.03
N CYS A 311 -19.35 -17.70 5.55
CA CYS A 311 -18.55 -18.89 5.68
C CYS A 311 -17.28 -18.63 4.86
N LEU A 312 -16.18 -18.35 5.57
CA LEU A 312 -14.90 -18.10 4.93
C LEU A 312 -14.42 -19.38 4.24
N PRO A 313 -13.86 -19.29 3.04
CA PRO A 313 -13.24 -20.43 2.39
C PRO A 313 -12.11 -21.02 3.26
N ASP A 314 -11.88 -22.33 3.15
CA ASP A 314 -10.74 -23.00 3.76
C ASP A 314 -9.43 -22.47 3.16
N THR A 315 -8.51 -22.07 4.01
CA THR A 315 -7.17 -21.56 3.63
C THR A 315 -6.05 -22.57 3.86
N SER A 316 -6.37 -23.80 4.28
CA SER A 316 -5.39 -24.85 4.57
C SER A 316 -5.05 -25.74 3.36
N ALA A 317 -5.83 -25.65 2.28
CA ALA A 317 -5.71 -26.53 1.12
C ALA A 317 -4.70 -25.98 0.09
N THR A 318 -4.05 -26.90 -0.63
CA THR A 318 -3.33 -26.56 -1.86
C THR A 318 -4.31 -26.54 -3.02
N LEU A 319 -4.49 -25.36 -3.61
CA LEU A 319 -5.43 -25.15 -4.70
C LEU A 319 -4.70 -24.77 -5.99
N GLN A 320 -5.30 -25.12 -7.11
CA GLN A 320 -4.81 -24.79 -8.44
C GLN A 320 -5.89 -24.12 -9.28
N THR A 321 -5.48 -23.20 -10.14
CA THR A 321 -6.34 -22.59 -11.16
C THR A 321 -5.56 -22.40 -12.44
N GLU A 322 -6.18 -22.64 -13.58
CA GLU A 322 -5.63 -22.32 -14.89
C GLU A 322 -6.06 -20.91 -15.28
N VAL A 323 -5.13 -20.09 -15.76
CA VAL A 323 -5.39 -18.75 -16.28
C VAL A 323 -4.91 -18.64 -17.72
N SER A 324 -5.68 -17.97 -18.57
CA SER A 324 -5.40 -17.84 -20.00
C SER A 324 -5.90 -16.49 -20.54
N GLY A 325 -5.59 -16.18 -21.78
CA GLY A 325 -5.95 -14.92 -22.44
C GLY A 325 -4.98 -13.79 -22.11
N VAL A 326 -5.45 -12.55 -22.11
CA VAL A 326 -4.63 -11.40 -21.67
C VAL A 326 -4.70 -11.33 -20.14
N VAL A 327 -3.59 -11.66 -19.48
CA VAL A 327 -3.52 -11.81 -18.03
C VAL A 327 -2.89 -10.57 -17.39
N TYR A 328 -3.67 -9.89 -16.58
CA TYR A 328 -3.26 -8.76 -15.75
C TYR A 328 -2.99 -9.25 -14.33
N VAL A 329 -1.86 -8.87 -13.75
CA VAL A 329 -1.49 -9.29 -12.39
C VAL A 329 -1.25 -8.09 -11.50
N SER A 330 -1.67 -8.17 -10.25
CA SER A 330 -1.32 -7.21 -9.20
C SER A 330 -1.03 -7.94 -7.89
N VAL A 331 -0.01 -7.50 -7.15
CA VAL A 331 0.41 -8.08 -5.86
C VAL A 331 0.41 -6.98 -4.81
N PHE A 332 -0.38 -7.12 -3.76
CA PHE A 332 -0.49 -6.07 -2.72
C PHE A 332 -1.13 -6.58 -1.41
N ASN A 333 -0.94 -5.80 -0.34
CA ASN A 333 -1.70 -5.97 0.89
C ASN A 333 -3.07 -5.27 0.75
N PRO A 334 -4.20 -5.99 0.88
CA PRO A 334 -5.55 -5.42 0.72
C PRO A 334 -5.96 -4.46 1.84
N GLU A 335 -5.35 -4.54 3.03
CA GLU A 335 -5.60 -3.62 4.15
C GLU A 335 -4.90 -2.28 3.97
N ASP A 336 -3.86 -2.22 3.14
CA ASP A 336 -3.18 -0.98 2.84
C ASP A 336 -4.02 -0.12 1.88
N GLY A 337 -4.77 0.81 2.43
CA GLY A 337 -5.71 1.66 1.67
C GLY A 337 -5.06 2.49 0.54
N ARG A 338 -3.73 2.66 0.58
CA ARG A 338 -3.00 3.33 -0.52
C ARG A 338 -2.92 2.46 -1.78
N LYS A 339 -3.08 1.13 -1.70
CA LYS A 339 -3.06 0.21 -2.85
C LYS A 339 -4.26 0.36 -3.78
N ASN A 340 -5.34 1.01 -3.31
CA ASN A 340 -6.46 1.46 -4.14
C ASN A 340 -7.09 0.36 -5.01
N TRP A 341 -7.13 -0.87 -4.48
CA TRP A 341 -7.53 -2.07 -5.22
C TRP A 341 -8.99 -2.05 -5.71
N HIS A 342 -9.87 -1.27 -5.05
CA HIS A 342 -11.24 -1.06 -5.53
C HIS A 342 -11.26 -0.42 -6.92
N HIS A 343 -10.44 0.63 -7.13
CA HIS A 343 -10.33 1.27 -8.44
C HIS A 343 -9.70 0.32 -9.47
N LEU A 344 -8.74 -0.50 -9.07
CA LEU A 344 -8.08 -1.48 -9.93
C LEU A 344 -9.10 -2.49 -10.46
N ILE A 345 -9.92 -3.10 -9.58
CA ILE A 345 -10.96 -4.08 -9.96
C ILE A 345 -12.09 -3.40 -10.75
N THR A 346 -12.61 -2.26 -10.28
CA THR A 346 -13.73 -1.60 -10.96
C THR A 346 -13.36 -1.14 -12.35
N ALA A 347 -12.17 -0.56 -12.55
CA ALA A 347 -11.69 -0.14 -13.86
C ALA A 347 -11.51 -1.33 -14.82
N PHE A 348 -10.97 -2.47 -14.32
CA PHE A 348 -10.82 -3.69 -15.09
C PHE A 348 -12.17 -4.25 -15.53
N CYS A 349 -13.11 -4.46 -14.60
CA CYS A 349 -14.43 -5.00 -14.91
C CYS A 349 -15.23 -4.08 -15.85
N TRP A 350 -15.04 -2.77 -15.78
CA TRP A 350 -15.67 -1.83 -16.71
C TRP A 350 -15.02 -1.83 -18.09
N ALA A 351 -13.69 -1.92 -18.16
CA ALA A 351 -12.95 -1.96 -19.41
C ALA A 351 -13.21 -3.27 -20.19
N MET A 352 -13.27 -4.40 -19.45
CA MET A 352 -13.32 -5.75 -20.00
C MET A 352 -14.69 -6.41 -19.81
N ARG A 353 -15.77 -5.62 -19.62
CA ARG A 353 -17.08 -6.15 -19.25
C ARG A 353 -17.57 -7.29 -20.14
N ASP A 354 -17.40 -7.14 -21.44
CA ASP A 354 -17.90 -8.07 -22.45
C ASP A 354 -16.76 -8.93 -23.08
N VAL A 355 -15.61 -9.00 -22.40
CA VAL A 355 -14.39 -9.66 -22.90
C VAL A 355 -14.13 -10.93 -22.09
N GLU A 356 -14.30 -12.10 -22.70
CA GLU A 356 -14.18 -13.40 -22.03
C GLU A 356 -12.72 -13.82 -21.76
N ASP A 357 -11.77 -13.41 -22.62
CA ASP A 357 -10.37 -13.82 -22.57
C ASP A 357 -9.44 -12.77 -21.89
N ALA A 358 -10.02 -11.92 -21.04
CA ALA A 358 -9.27 -11.04 -20.14
C ALA A 358 -9.37 -11.56 -18.70
N THR A 359 -8.24 -11.78 -18.06
CA THR A 359 -8.16 -12.28 -16.68
C THR A 359 -7.36 -11.33 -15.81
N LEU A 360 -7.93 -10.91 -14.67
CA LEU A 360 -7.24 -10.16 -13.60
C LEU A 360 -6.89 -11.11 -12.46
N VAL A 361 -5.61 -11.29 -12.17
CA VAL A 361 -5.11 -12.08 -11.05
C VAL A 361 -4.63 -11.15 -9.95
N LEU A 362 -5.19 -11.25 -8.77
CA LEU A 362 -4.85 -10.47 -7.59
C LEU A 362 -4.22 -11.38 -6.54
N LYS A 363 -2.91 -11.22 -6.29
CA LYS A 363 -2.23 -11.91 -5.19
C LYS A 363 -2.31 -11.02 -3.94
N MET A 364 -3.13 -11.43 -2.97
CA MET A 364 -3.30 -10.72 -1.72
C MET A 364 -2.21 -11.10 -0.71
N THR A 365 -1.47 -10.12 -0.21
CA THR A 365 -0.39 -10.29 0.77
C THR A 365 -0.92 -10.01 2.17
N GLN A 366 -1.75 -10.93 2.68
CA GLN A 366 -2.39 -10.84 4.00
C GLN A 366 -2.61 -12.26 4.55
N ASN A 367 -2.50 -12.44 5.87
CA ASN A 367 -2.74 -13.71 6.54
C ASN A 367 -4.22 -13.93 6.87
N ASP A 368 -4.95 -12.86 7.20
CA ASP A 368 -6.36 -12.94 7.56
C ASP A 368 -7.27 -12.61 6.36
N LEU A 369 -7.93 -13.64 5.84
CA LEU A 369 -8.88 -13.52 4.74
C LEU A 369 -10.12 -12.70 5.15
N ALA A 370 -10.55 -12.76 6.41
CA ALA A 370 -11.76 -12.09 6.89
C ALA A 370 -11.70 -10.57 6.72
N THR A 371 -10.51 -9.97 6.78
CA THR A 371 -10.31 -8.51 6.73
C THR A 371 -10.84 -7.87 5.45
N TYR A 372 -10.81 -8.59 4.34
CA TYR A 372 -11.21 -8.02 3.04
C TYR A 372 -12.20 -8.89 2.24
N TYR A 373 -12.44 -10.15 2.64
CA TYR A 373 -13.26 -11.10 1.88
C TYR A 373 -14.66 -10.58 1.56
N VAL A 374 -15.38 -10.11 2.59
CA VAL A 374 -16.75 -9.59 2.43
C VAL A 374 -16.76 -8.38 1.50
N HIS A 375 -15.81 -7.46 1.64
CA HIS A 375 -15.70 -6.29 0.77
C HIS A 375 -15.43 -6.69 -0.69
N LEU A 376 -14.56 -7.69 -0.89
CA LEU A 376 -14.25 -8.20 -2.23
C LEU A 376 -15.48 -8.82 -2.90
N ILE A 377 -16.16 -9.75 -2.22
CA ILE A 377 -17.34 -10.41 -2.77
C ILE A 377 -18.47 -9.41 -3.04
N THR A 378 -18.70 -8.48 -2.13
CA THR A 378 -19.67 -7.39 -2.30
C THR A 378 -19.33 -6.54 -3.53
N LEU A 379 -18.06 -6.14 -3.69
CA LEU A 379 -17.62 -5.35 -4.84
C LEU A 379 -17.85 -6.11 -6.16
N LEU A 380 -17.45 -7.39 -6.23
CA LEU A 380 -17.64 -8.20 -7.43
C LEU A 380 -19.13 -8.41 -7.76
N SER A 381 -19.97 -8.63 -6.74
CA SER A 381 -21.41 -8.74 -6.92
C SER A 381 -22.05 -7.45 -7.44
N GLN A 382 -21.61 -6.29 -6.93
CA GLN A 382 -22.07 -4.98 -7.41
C GLN A 382 -21.63 -4.67 -8.86
N LEU A 383 -20.57 -5.28 -9.33
CA LEU A 383 -20.07 -5.14 -10.71
C LEU A 383 -20.74 -6.10 -11.70
N SER A 384 -21.32 -7.20 -11.19
CA SER A 384 -21.98 -8.24 -12.00
C SER A 384 -23.19 -7.69 -12.78
N PRO A 385 -23.48 -8.18 -14.01
CA PRO A 385 -22.75 -9.21 -14.75
C PRO A 385 -21.56 -8.64 -15.54
N PHE A 386 -20.50 -9.45 -15.64
CA PHE A 386 -19.35 -9.20 -16.51
C PHE A 386 -18.79 -10.52 -17.06
N ALA A 387 -18.23 -10.53 -18.28
CA ALA A 387 -17.68 -11.71 -18.95
C ALA A 387 -16.21 -11.97 -18.62
N CYS A 388 -15.46 -10.91 -18.28
CA CYS A 388 -14.06 -11.04 -17.88
C CYS A 388 -13.91 -11.86 -16.59
N ARG A 389 -12.68 -12.27 -16.28
CA ARG A 389 -12.42 -13.12 -15.12
C ARG A 389 -11.58 -12.38 -14.08
N VAL A 390 -11.98 -12.46 -12.82
CA VAL A 390 -11.21 -11.99 -11.67
C VAL A 390 -10.87 -13.19 -10.79
N VAL A 391 -9.57 -13.41 -10.57
CA VAL A 391 -9.03 -14.49 -9.73
C VAL A 391 -8.25 -13.86 -8.59
N VAL A 392 -8.63 -14.16 -7.36
CA VAL A 392 -7.92 -13.70 -6.17
C VAL A 392 -7.23 -14.87 -5.50
N MET A 393 -5.93 -14.74 -5.27
CA MET A 393 -5.08 -15.73 -4.61
C MET A 393 -4.71 -15.21 -3.22
N HIS A 394 -5.17 -15.90 -2.18
CA HIS A 394 -4.88 -15.61 -0.79
C HIS A 394 -4.03 -16.71 -0.16
N GLY A 395 -2.92 -16.36 0.46
CA GLY A 395 -1.98 -17.28 1.08
C GLY A 395 -0.53 -16.92 0.76
N TYR A 396 0.40 -17.76 1.18
CA TYR A 396 1.82 -17.60 0.89
C TYR A 396 2.16 -18.31 -0.44
N LEU A 397 2.99 -17.67 -1.27
CA LEU A 397 3.58 -18.27 -2.46
C LEU A 397 5.08 -18.47 -2.23
N GLU A 398 5.57 -19.65 -2.55
CA GLU A 398 7.00 -19.94 -2.63
C GLU A 398 7.60 -19.34 -3.92
N ASP A 399 8.92 -19.29 -4.01
CA ASP A 399 9.63 -18.69 -5.16
C ASP A 399 9.25 -19.35 -6.50
N GLU A 400 8.93 -20.65 -6.51
CA GLU A 400 8.50 -21.39 -7.71
C GLU A 400 7.10 -20.96 -8.19
N GLU A 401 6.16 -20.82 -7.26
CA GLU A 401 4.81 -20.35 -7.59
C GLU A 401 4.82 -18.88 -8.02
N PHE A 402 5.68 -18.06 -7.41
CA PHE A 402 5.90 -16.69 -7.89
C PHE A 402 6.48 -16.68 -9.31
N ALA A 403 7.44 -17.56 -9.62
CA ALA A 403 7.98 -17.67 -10.99
C ALA A 403 6.88 -18.01 -12.02
N ARG A 404 5.93 -18.89 -11.67
CA ARG A 404 4.75 -19.18 -12.50
C ARG A 404 3.83 -17.98 -12.65
N LEU A 405 3.63 -17.21 -11.58
CA LEU A 405 2.81 -16.00 -11.61
C LEU A 405 3.42 -14.92 -12.51
N TYR A 406 4.75 -14.68 -12.42
CA TYR A 406 5.45 -13.81 -13.37
C TYR A 406 5.31 -14.32 -14.81
N GLY A 407 5.43 -15.65 -15.00
CA GLY A 407 5.27 -16.30 -16.30
C GLY A 407 3.89 -16.15 -16.89
N ALA A 408 2.86 -16.21 -16.07
CA ALA A 408 1.47 -16.10 -16.51
C ALA A 408 1.06 -14.70 -16.97
N ALA A 409 1.72 -13.65 -16.46
CA ALA A 409 1.33 -12.27 -16.68
C ALA A 409 1.63 -11.77 -18.09
N SER A 410 0.64 -11.13 -18.72
CA SER A 410 0.85 -10.25 -19.87
C SER A 410 1.24 -8.85 -19.42
N PHE A 411 0.57 -8.32 -18.38
CA PHE A 411 0.83 -7.00 -17.82
C PHE A 411 0.80 -7.05 -16.29
N TYR A 412 1.63 -6.22 -15.65
CA TYR A 412 1.47 -5.92 -14.24
C TYR A 412 0.70 -4.62 -14.05
N VAL A 413 -0.22 -4.58 -13.09
CA VAL A 413 -1.05 -3.40 -12.84
C VAL A 413 -0.83 -2.86 -11.44
N ASN A 414 -0.62 -1.55 -11.35
CA ASN A 414 -0.57 -0.81 -10.09
C ASN A 414 -1.52 0.38 -10.14
N ALA A 415 -2.36 0.54 -9.13
CA ALA A 415 -3.26 1.69 -8.96
C ALA A 415 -3.00 2.44 -7.65
N SER A 416 -1.82 2.25 -7.04
CA SER A 416 -1.47 2.80 -5.74
C SER A 416 -1.49 4.33 -5.74
N ARG A 417 -1.86 4.89 -4.60
CA ARG A 417 -1.86 6.35 -4.35
C ARG A 417 -0.48 6.90 -4.04
N CYS A 418 0.42 6.06 -3.56
CA CYS A 418 1.82 6.36 -3.31
C CYS A 418 2.62 5.06 -3.08
N GLU A 419 3.89 5.06 -3.46
CA GLU A 419 4.81 3.93 -3.30
C GLU A 419 6.20 4.40 -2.87
N GLY A 420 6.78 3.69 -1.91
CA GLY A 420 8.17 3.92 -1.47
C GLY A 420 9.20 3.28 -2.40
N LEU A 421 8.81 2.21 -3.13
CA LEU A 421 9.61 1.53 -4.14
C LEU A 421 8.74 0.78 -5.16
N CYS A 422 7.74 0.01 -4.71
CA CYS A 422 6.92 -0.91 -5.48
C CYS A 422 7.72 -2.12 -6.02
N LEU A 423 8.27 -2.95 -5.12
CA LEU A 423 9.02 -4.17 -5.47
C LEU A 423 8.31 -5.05 -6.51
N PRO A 424 7.02 -5.43 -6.34
CA PRO A 424 6.37 -6.30 -7.32
C PRO A 424 6.37 -5.73 -8.74
N LEU A 425 6.18 -4.41 -8.91
CA LEU A 425 6.23 -3.78 -10.23
C LEU A 425 7.62 -3.93 -10.87
N MET A 426 8.68 -3.66 -10.09
CA MET A 426 10.06 -3.83 -10.56
C MET A 426 10.38 -5.29 -10.90
N GLU A 427 9.87 -6.24 -10.13
CA GLU A 427 10.03 -7.69 -10.35
C GLU A 427 9.39 -8.11 -11.68
N PHE A 428 8.13 -7.71 -11.94
CA PHE A 428 7.45 -7.99 -13.20
C PHE A 428 8.16 -7.33 -14.38
N MET A 429 8.60 -6.07 -14.27
CA MET A 429 9.40 -5.42 -15.31
C MET A 429 10.74 -6.14 -15.54
N SER A 430 11.38 -6.63 -14.47
CA SER A 430 12.62 -7.43 -14.59
C SER A 430 12.38 -8.76 -15.32
N CYS A 431 11.16 -9.27 -15.30
CA CYS A 431 10.73 -10.41 -16.11
C CYS A 431 10.28 -10.01 -17.52
N GLY A 432 10.43 -8.75 -17.92
CA GLY A 432 10.00 -8.24 -19.22
C GLY A 432 8.48 -8.10 -19.35
N ARG A 433 7.75 -7.85 -18.27
CA ARG A 433 6.30 -7.60 -18.31
C ARG A 433 6.05 -6.10 -18.36
N PRO A 434 5.37 -5.59 -19.43
CA PRO A 434 4.92 -4.20 -19.46
C PRO A 434 3.97 -3.89 -18.32
N VAL A 435 3.87 -2.61 -17.95
CA VAL A 435 3.10 -2.20 -16.78
C VAL A 435 1.95 -1.26 -17.13
N ILE A 436 0.93 -1.26 -16.28
CA ILE A 436 -0.11 -0.23 -16.19
C ILE A 436 0.04 0.40 -14.81
N ALA A 437 0.53 1.63 -14.74
CA ALA A 437 0.84 2.25 -13.45
C ALA A 437 0.85 3.78 -13.52
N PRO A 438 0.57 4.49 -12.41
CA PRO A 438 0.75 5.93 -12.36
C PRO A 438 2.23 6.30 -12.27
N ASP A 439 2.62 7.36 -12.96
CA ASP A 439 3.96 7.95 -12.92
C ASP A 439 4.06 8.95 -11.76
N HIS A 440 4.27 8.45 -10.55
CA HIS A 440 4.47 9.29 -9.37
C HIS A 440 5.23 8.56 -8.26
N THR A 441 5.68 9.31 -7.25
CA THR A 441 6.44 8.83 -6.10
C THR A 441 7.67 8.04 -6.55
N ALA A 442 7.98 6.89 -5.94
CA ALA A 442 9.14 6.09 -6.34
C ALA A 442 9.07 5.54 -7.77
N MET A 443 7.87 5.31 -8.30
CA MET A 443 7.68 4.77 -9.65
C MET A 443 8.16 5.71 -10.74
N HIS A 444 8.17 7.03 -10.49
CA HIS A 444 8.69 8.05 -11.40
C HIS A 444 10.16 7.81 -11.81
N ASP A 445 10.95 7.15 -10.97
CA ASP A 445 12.37 6.90 -11.25
C ASP A 445 12.58 5.90 -12.39
N TYR A 446 11.59 5.04 -12.70
CA TYR A 446 11.83 3.90 -13.60
C TYR A 446 10.69 3.57 -14.58
N ILE A 447 9.52 4.24 -14.52
CA ILE A 447 8.46 4.02 -15.50
C ILE A 447 8.27 5.24 -16.41
N ASP A 448 7.96 4.96 -17.67
CA ASP A 448 7.51 5.91 -18.68
C ASP A 448 6.68 5.18 -19.75
N GLU A 449 6.25 5.89 -20.77
CA GLU A 449 5.40 5.38 -21.85
C GLU A 449 6.09 4.30 -22.71
N ARG A 450 7.42 4.16 -22.65
CA ARG A 450 8.15 3.11 -23.36
C ARG A 450 8.02 1.75 -22.70
N VAL A 451 7.77 1.72 -21.39
CA VAL A 451 7.73 0.49 -20.59
C VAL A 451 6.32 0.09 -20.17
N GLY A 452 5.31 0.94 -20.42
CA GLY A 452 3.94 0.65 -20.06
C GLY A 452 2.94 1.75 -20.36
N PHE A 453 1.72 1.58 -19.87
CA PHE A 453 0.61 2.50 -19.99
C PHE A 453 0.51 3.37 -18.73
N ILE A 454 0.71 4.67 -18.88
CA ILE A 454 0.78 5.59 -17.76
C ILE A 454 -0.63 6.02 -17.32
N VAL A 455 -0.95 5.78 -16.07
CA VAL A 455 -2.19 6.21 -15.43
C VAL A 455 -2.03 7.61 -14.87
N LYS A 456 -2.85 8.55 -15.34
CA LYS A 456 -2.85 9.93 -14.84
C LYS A 456 -3.19 9.98 -13.36
N SER A 457 -2.64 10.96 -12.65
CA SER A 457 -2.92 11.16 -11.22
C SER A 457 -2.92 12.64 -10.84
N SER A 458 -3.55 12.97 -9.72
CA SER A 458 -3.56 14.29 -9.12
C SER A 458 -3.09 14.21 -7.66
N ARG A 459 -2.44 15.27 -7.15
CA ARG A 459 -2.04 15.34 -5.75
C ARG A 459 -3.25 15.58 -4.84
N GLU A 460 -3.26 14.92 -3.69
CA GLU A 460 -4.23 15.14 -2.62
C GLU A 460 -3.55 15.17 -1.25
N PRO A 461 -4.05 16.00 -0.29
CA PRO A 461 -3.56 15.98 1.09
C PRO A 461 -3.84 14.63 1.75
N THR A 462 -2.91 14.21 2.61
CA THR A 462 -3.04 13.00 3.43
C THR A 462 -2.34 13.17 4.78
N ILE A 463 -2.50 12.17 5.63
CA ILE A 463 -1.83 12.05 6.92
C ILE A 463 -0.68 11.04 6.80
N TRP A 464 0.38 11.20 7.62
CA TRP A 464 1.39 10.16 7.76
C TRP A 464 0.80 8.92 8.44
N PRO A 465 1.24 7.71 8.09
CA PRO A 465 0.94 6.53 8.89
C PRO A 465 1.33 6.78 10.36
N ASP A 466 0.54 6.23 11.28
CA ASP A 466 0.79 6.30 12.73
C ASP A 466 0.83 7.71 13.35
N ASP A 467 0.44 8.75 12.59
CA ASP A 467 0.27 10.09 13.18
C ASP A 467 -1.00 10.15 14.04
N VAL A 468 -0.83 9.94 15.35
CA VAL A 468 -1.92 10.00 16.34
C VAL A 468 -2.71 11.32 16.35
N ARG A 469 -2.15 12.38 15.75
CA ARG A 469 -2.80 13.69 15.64
C ARG A 469 -3.76 13.79 14.46
N ILE A 470 -3.69 12.84 13.51
CA ILE A 470 -4.52 12.79 12.29
C ILE A 470 -4.46 14.12 11.51
N LEU A 471 -3.25 14.67 11.35
CA LEU A 471 -3.04 15.97 10.70
C LEU A 471 -2.66 15.80 9.23
N TYR A 472 -3.34 16.52 8.34
CA TYR A 472 -3.02 16.55 6.91
C TYR A 472 -1.75 17.35 6.66
N ARG A 473 -0.58 16.70 6.76
CA ARG A 473 0.74 17.34 6.69
C ARG A 473 1.59 16.87 5.52
N THR A 474 1.10 15.97 4.75
CA THR A 474 1.80 15.40 3.61
C THR A 474 0.87 15.25 2.41
N LEU A 475 1.43 14.92 1.26
CA LEU A 475 0.68 14.69 0.04
C LEU A 475 0.89 13.24 -0.43
N ARG A 476 -0.13 12.74 -1.09
CA ARG A 476 -0.10 11.53 -1.91
C ARG A 476 -0.75 11.81 -3.25
N HIS A 477 -0.89 10.83 -4.09
CA HIS A 477 -1.54 10.94 -5.38
C HIS A 477 -2.89 10.21 -5.38
N ARG A 478 -3.79 10.67 -6.23
CA ARG A 478 -5.05 10.01 -6.52
C ARG A 478 -5.04 9.64 -8.00
N PRO A 479 -4.86 8.35 -8.34
CA PRO A 479 -4.94 7.88 -9.72
C PRO A 479 -6.32 8.16 -10.33
N ASP A 480 -6.33 8.57 -11.58
CA ASP A 480 -7.56 8.82 -12.34
C ASP A 480 -8.16 7.51 -12.82
N TRP A 481 -9.39 7.23 -12.41
CA TRP A 481 -10.09 6.00 -12.72
C TRP A 481 -10.35 5.83 -14.23
N GLY A 482 -10.72 6.92 -14.92
CA GLY A 482 -10.96 6.89 -16.37
C GLY A 482 -9.69 6.61 -17.16
N SER A 483 -8.55 7.17 -16.72
CA SER A 483 -7.23 6.88 -17.28
C SER A 483 -6.82 5.42 -17.06
N LEU A 484 -7.09 4.86 -15.87
CA LEU A 484 -6.81 3.45 -15.58
C LEU A 484 -7.68 2.52 -16.45
N LYS A 485 -8.98 2.83 -16.57
CA LYS A 485 -9.88 2.09 -17.47
C LYS A 485 -9.37 2.11 -18.92
N LYS A 486 -9.01 3.29 -19.42
CA LYS A 486 -8.45 3.43 -20.78
C LYS A 486 -7.15 2.67 -20.94
N ALA A 487 -6.27 2.64 -19.96
CA ALA A 487 -5.01 1.88 -20.01
C ALA A 487 -5.25 0.37 -20.12
N TYR A 488 -6.29 -0.17 -19.46
CA TYR A 488 -6.72 -1.55 -19.68
C TYR A 488 -7.21 -1.78 -21.12
N GLU A 489 -8.05 -0.90 -21.66
CA GLU A 489 -8.57 -1.00 -23.03
C GLU A 489 -7.43 -0.96 -24.08
N ASP A 490 -6.51 0.01 -23.95
CA ASP A 490 -5.39 0.19 -24.87
C ASP A 490 -4.40 -0.99 -24.80
N SER A 491 -4.09 -1.47 -23.59
CA SER A 491 -3.19 -2.62 -23.39
C SER A 491 -3.77 -3.93 -23.92
N TYR A 492 -5.06 -4.15 -23.75
CA TYR A 492 -5.78 -5.29 -24.33
C TYR A 492 -5.75 -5.22 -25.87
N ALA A 493 -6.06 -4.07 -26.44
CA ALA A 493 -6.01 -3.86 -27.89
C ALA A 493 -4.61 -4.13 -28.44
N MET A 494 -3.55 -3.62 -27.79
CA MET A 494 -2.15 -3.90 -28.16
C MET A 494 -1.86 -5.40 -28.09
N ALA A 495 -2.21 -6.07 -26.99
CA ALA A 495 -1.93 -7.51 -26.83
C ALA A 495 -2.58 -8.37 -27.91
N LYS A 496 -3.77 -7.99 -28.38
CA LYS A 496 -4.54 -8.74 -29.40
C LYS A 496 -4.16 -8.39 -30.83
N SER A 497 -3.80 -7.13 -31.09
CA SER A 497 -3.71 -6.61 -32.46
C SER A 497 -2.28 -6.25 -32.88
N ASP A 498 -1.36 -5.99 -31.92
CA ASP A 498 0.01 -5.57 -32.20
C ASP A 498 1.05 -6.27 -31.29
N PRO A 499 1.29 -7.57 -31.51
CA PRO A 499 2.28 -8.31 -30.73
C PRO A 499 3.71 -7.77 -30.89
N VAL A 500 4.01 -7.04 -31.97
CA VAL A 500 5.33 -6.43 -32.19
C VAL A 500 5.52 -5.25 -31.24
N ALA A 501 4.55 -4.36 -31.14
CA ALA A 501 4.58 -3.26 -30.16
C ALA A 501 4.62 -3.78 -28.71
N TYR A 502 3.88 -4.84 -28.39
CA TYR A 502 3.96 -5.48 -27.08
C TYR A 502 5.38 -5.97 -26.78
N GLN A 503 6.04 -6.69 -27.72
CA GLN A 503 7.40 -7.19 -27.52
C GLN A 503 8.42 -6.05 -27.38
N ALA A 504 8.27 -4.97 -28.13
CA ALA A 504 9.13 -3.80 -28.00
C ALA A 504 9.01 -3.18 -26.59
N MET A 505 7.78 -3.06 -26.06
CA MET A 505 7.51 -2.55 -24.72
C MET A 505 8.05 -3.50 -23.64
N ALA A 506 7.91 -4.82 -23.82
CA ALA A 506 8.42 -5.84 -22.93
C ALA A 506 9.96 -5.83 -22.83
N LEU A 507 10.63 -5.69 -23.96
CA LEU A 507 12.09 -5.53 -24.01
C LEU A 507 12.53 -4.23 -23.33
N ALA A 508 11.83 -3.12 -23.57
CA ALA A 508 12.13 -1.83 -22.94
C ALA A 508 11.95 -1.89 -21.42
N ALA A 509 10.93 -2.59 -20.92
CA ALA A 509 10.72 -2.80 -19.48
C ALA A 509 11.89 -3.55 -18.84
N ASN A 510 12.33 -4.65 -19.45
CA ASN A 510 13.49 -5.42 -18.97
C ASN A 510 14.78 -4.58 -19.00
N GLU A 511 15.05 -3.88 -20.13
CA GLU A 511 16.24 -3.06 -20.28
C GLU A 511 16.26 -1.91 -19.24
N ARG A 512 15.11 -1.27 -19.00
CA ARG A 512 14.97 -0.25 -17.96
C ARG A 512 15.39 -0.79 -16.60
N MET A 513 14.97 -2.01 -16.23
CA MET A 513 15.35 -2.60 -14.95
C MET A 513 16.82 -2.97 -14.92
N ARG A 514 17.39 -3.45 -16.03
CA ARG A 514 18.82 -3.71 -16.14
C ARG A 514 19.65 -2.46 -15.90
N GLU A 515 19.27 -1.35 -16.49
CA GLU A 515 19.96 -0.06 -16.31
C GLU A 515 19.77 0.52 -14.90
N TYR A 516 18.55 0.40 -14.35
CA TYR A 516 18.16 1.04 -13.10
C TYR A 516 18.66 0.29 -11.87
N CYS A 517 18.48 -1.03 -11.81
CA CYS A 517 18.66 -1.83 -10.59
C CYS A 517 19.43 -3.14 -10.79
N SER A 518 20.31 -3.23 -11.80
CA SER A 518 21.24 -4.36 -11.87
C SER A 518 22.38 -4.22 -10.85
N PHE A 519 23.08 -5.32 -10.63
CA PHE A 519 24.12 -5.43 -9.60
C PHE A 519 25.27 -4.42 -9.78
N ALA A 520 25.83 -4.30 -10.98
CA ALA A 520 27.03 -3.52 -11.23
C ALA A 520 26.86 -2.00 -10.93
N PRO A 521 25.84 -1.29 -11.44
CA PRO A 521 25.66 0.12 -11.11
C PRO A 521 25.34 0.35 -9.61
N VAL A 522 24.63 -0.59 -8.94
CA VAL A 522 24.35 -0.49 -7.52
C VAL A 522 25.65 -0.67 -6.71
N GLN A 523 26.46 -1.67 -7.04
CA GLN A 523 27.77 -1.91 -6.41
C GLN A 523 28.68 -0.67 -6.53
N GLN A 524 28.81 -0.12 -7.74
CA GLN A 524 29.64 1.07 -7.98
C GLN A 524 29.22 2.27 -7.13
N ARG A 525 27.90 2.54 -7.05
CA ARG A 525 27.34 3.65 -6.27
C ARG A 525 27.53 3.46 -4.76
N LEU A 526 27.38 2.22 -4.26
CA LEU A 526 27.67 1.90 -2.85
C LEU A 526 29.14 2.08 -2.52
N ALA A 527 30.05 1.57 -3.37
CA ALA A 527 31.49 1.72 -3.18
C ALA A 527 31.90 3.19 -3.10
N GLN A 528 31.36 4.03 -4.00
CA GLN A 528 31.60 5.48 -3.99
C GLN A 528 31.06 6.14 -2.72
N PHE A 529 29.83 5.81 -2.30
CA PHE A 529 29.19 6.41 -1.13
C PHE A 529 29.91 6.07 0.18
N PHE A 530 30.42 4.85 0.29
CA PHE A 530 31.20 4.43 1.44
C PHE A 530 32.69 4.73 1.29
N GLN A 531 33.12 5.35 0.19
CA GLN A 531 34.52 5.70 -0.11
C GLN A 531 35.45 4.48 -0.07
N LEU A 532 34.94 3.33 -0.52
CA LEU A 532 35.71 2.10 -0.62
C LEU A 532 36.65 2.19 -1.83
N THR A 533 37.93 1.90 -1.62
CA THR A 533 38.91 1.77 -2.70
C THR A 533 39.12 0.31 -3.02
N PRO A 534 39.13 -0.10 -4.31
CA PRO A 534 39.54 -1.45 -4.67
C PRO A 534 40.92 -1.73 -4.13
N SER A 535 41.13 -2.82 -3.41
CA SER A 535 42.46 -3.31 -3.09
C SER A 535 43.14 -3.66 -4.42
N ALA A 536 44.36 -3.17 -4.65
CA ALA A 536 45.10 -3.44 -5.87
C ALA A 536 45.23 -4.97 -6.07
N SER A 537 44.71 -5.46 -7.21
CA SER A 537 44.83 -6.88 -7.54
C SER A 537 46.30 -7.30 -7.52
N PRO A 538 46.67 -8.44 -6.93
CA PRO A 538 48.04 -8.91 -6.89
C PRO A 538 48.70 -9.06 -8.26
N GLU A 539 47.93 -9.20 -9.32
CA GLU A 539 48.41 -9.33 -10.71
C GLU A 539 49.07 -8.06 -11.26
N LEU A 540 48.72 -6.87 -10.80
CA LEU A 540 49.37 -5.60 -11.21
C LEU A 540 50.71 -5.34 -10.52
N ILE A 541 51.02 -6.05 -9.42
CA ILE A 541 52.31 -5.95 -8.70
C ILE A 541 53.35 -6.83 -9.38
N ALA A 542 52.97 -7.91 -10.06
CA ALA A 542 53.87 -8.80 -10.77
C ALA A 542 54.42 -8.20 -12.08
N GLU A 543 53.69 -7.32 -12.76
CA GLU A 543 54.17 -6.67 -13.97
C GLU A 543 55.07 -5.45 -13.73
N ALA A 544 54.99 -4.80 -12.58
CA ALA A 544 55.86 -3.69 -12.22
C ALA A 544 57.24 -4.14 -11.69
N GLY A 545 57.40 -5.42 -11.36
CA GLY A 545 58.65 -5.98 -10.85
C GLY A 545 59.65 -6.51 -11.90
N THR A 546 59.24 -6.61 -13.18
CA THR A 546 60.09 -7.15 -14.26
C THR A 546 60.67 -6.14 -15.24
N ALA A 547 60.49 -4.82 -14.99
CA ALA A 547 61.01 -3.77 -15.82
C ALA A 547 62.27 -3.08 -15.23
N SER A 548 63.07 -3.77 -14.45
CA SER A 548 64.34 -3.25 -13.97
C SER A 548 65.37 -4.40 -13.81
N CYS A 549 65.96 -4.82 -14.91
CA CYS A 549 67.33 -5.33 -15.03
C CYS A 549 67.77 -5.27 -16.50
#